data_a09073c92843be3ccc0df09d006b046d
#
_entry.id   a09073c92843be3ccc0df09d006b046d
#
_cell.length_a   1.000
_cell.length_b   1.000
_cell.length_c   1.000
_cell.angle_alpha   90.00
_cell.angle_beta   90.00
_cell.angle_gamma   90.00
#
_symmetry.space_group_name_H-M   'P 1'
#
loop_
_entity.id
_entity.type
_entity.pdbx_description
1 polymer ?
#
loop_
_entity_poly.entity_id
_entity_poly.type
_entity_poly.pdbx_seq_one_letter_code
_entity_poly.pdbx_strand_id
1 'polypeptide(L)'
;MTKVTSKRGSGNVFADLQIADAETHLLKAQLVARVQDVIRSKKLTQDKAADLIGVSQPDVSRMLRGQFRDISVERLVLFLTRLGCAVDIVVKPTNKRAFAPIHLDAETV
;
A
#
# COMPACT_ATOMS: atom_id res chain seq x y z
N MET A 1 11.30 -8.83 -15.63
CA MET A 1 11.86 -8.62 -15.49
C MET A 1 12.69 -8.50 -15.09
N THR A 2 12.93 -8.28 -14.88
CA THR A 2 13.62 -8.03 -14.51
C THR A 2 14.55 -7.71 -14.30
N LYS A 3 15.15 -7.55 -14.22
CA LYS A 3 16.07 -7.36 -14.00
C LYS A 3 16.59 -6.61 -13.74
N VAL A 4 16.90 -6.48 -13.37
CA VAL A 4 17.47 -5.81 -13.17
C VAL A 4 18.35 -5.34 -13.52
N THR A 5 18.71 -5.22 -13.44
CA THR A 5 19.45 -4.88 -13.58
C THR A 5 20.27 -4.36 -13.89
N SER A 6 20.60 -4.24 -13.96
CA SER A 6 21.33 -3.92 -14.19
C SER A 6 21.98 -3.19 -14.79
N LYS A 7 22.13 -2.92 -14.98
CA LYS A 7 22.73 -2.34 -15.40
C LYS A 7 22.98 -1.42 -15.81
N ARG A 8 22.77 -1.22 -15.80
CA ARG A 8 23.04 -0.31 -16.21
C ARG A 8 23.21 0.78 -16.08
N GLY A 9 22.97 0.54 -16.26
CA GLY A 9 23.00 1.55 -15.91
C GLY A 9 23.51 2.74 -15.56
N SER A 10 22.77 3.51 -15.15
CA SER A 10 23.16 4.79 -14.65
C SER A 10 24.33 4.74 -13.67
N GLY A 11 24.67 3.56 -13.22
CA GLY A 11 25.61 3.44 -12.13
C GLY A 11 25.05 3.95 -10.83
N ASN A 12 23.76 4.17 -10.77
CA ASN A 12 23.12 4.79 -9.63
C ASN A 12 22.02 3.88 -9.07
N VAL A 13 22.43 2.65 -8.80
CA VAL A 13 21.50 1.62 -8.32
C VAL A 13 20.87 2.01 -7.00
N PHE A 14 21.65 2.63 -6.11
CA PHE A 14 21.12 3.04 -4.80
C PHE A 14 20.03 4.10 -4.93
N ALA A 15 20.21 5.06 -5.82
CA ALA A 15 19.18 6.07 -6.05
C ALA A 15 17.92 5.45 -6.60
N ASP A 16 18.05 4.51 -7.54
CA ASP A 16 16.92 3.84 -8.14
C ASP A 16 16.16 3.01 -7.10
N LEU A 17 16.87 2.32 -6.21
CA LEU A 17 16.26 1.56 -5.13
C LEU A 17 15.55 2.46 -4.13
N GLN A 18 16.13 3.62 -3.82
CA GLN A 18 15.50 4.58 -2.92
C GLN A 18 14.22 5.14 -3.51
N ILE A 19 14.19 5.40 -4.81
CA ILE A 19 12.99 5.87 -5.49
C ILE A 19 11.90 4.80 -5.42
N ALA A 20 12.25 3.54 -5.68
CA ALA A 20 11.31 2.44 -5.61
C ALA A 20 10.76 2.27 -4.19
N ASP A 21 11.62 2.37 -3.18
CA ASP A 21 11.19 2.30 -1.79
C ASP A 21 10.25 3.44 -1.43
N ALA A 22 10.57 4.65 -1.89
CA ALA A 22 9.73 5.82 -1.61
C ALA A 22 8.35 5.68 -2.24
N GLU A 23 8.29 5.20 -3.48
CA GLU A 23 7.01 4.97 -4.16
C GLU A 23 6.21 3.88 -3.47
N THR A 24 6.86 2.80 -3.08
CA THR A 24 6.22 1.71 -2.35
C THR A 24 5.69 2.19 -1.02
N HIS A 25 6.50 2.97 -0.30
CA HIS A 25 6.08 3.50 0.99
C HIS A 25 4.88 4.44 0.85
N LEU A 26 4.88 5.28 -0.19
CA LEU A 26 3.75 6.16 -0.46
C LEU A 26 2.49 5.35 -0.76
N LEU A 27 2.60 4.30 -1.56
CA LEU A 27 1.47 3.43 -1.84
C LEU A 27 0.95 2.78 -0.56
N LYS A 28 1.85 2.31 0.30
CA LYS A 28 1.44 1.75 1.60
C LYS A 28 0.70 2.78 2.44
N ALA A 29 1.21 4.00 2.48
CA ALA A 29 0.57 5.08 3.23
C ALA A 29 -0.85 5.33 2.72
N GLN A 30 -1.03 5.34 1.40
CA GLN A 30 -2.34 5.53 0.80
C GLN A 30 -3.28 4.37 1.12
N LEU A 31 -2.78 3.13 1.09
CA LEU A 31 -3.58 1.97 1.45
C LEU A 31 -3.98 2.00 2.93
N VAL A 32 -3.06 2.38 3.81
CA VAL A 32 -3.36 2.52 5.24
C VAL A 32 -4.40 3.61 5.47
N ALA A 33 -4.31 4.71 4.74
CA ALA A 33 -5.32 5.77 4.83
C ALA A 33 -6.70 5.25 4.44
N ARG A 34 -6.79 4.38 3.43
CA ARG A 34 -8.06 3.76 3.05
C ARG A 34 -8.55 2.80 4.13
N VAL A 35 -7.65 2.03 4.73
CA VAL A 35 -8.02 1.17 5.87
C VAL A 35 -8.64 2.01 6.98
N GLN A 36 -8.01 3.12 7.32
CA GLN A 36 -8.51 4.02 8.36
C GLN A 36 -9.88 4.58 8.01
N ASP A 37 -10.06 4.99 6.74
CA ASP A 37 -11.35 5.52 6.28
C ASP A 37 -12.47 4.49 6.40
N VAL A 38 -12.18 3.23 6.07
CA VAL A 38 -13.18 2.16 6.16
C VAL A 38 -13.52 1.89 7.62
N ILE A 39 -12.52 1.82 8.48
CA ILE A 39 -12.74 1.62 9.93
C ILE A 39 -13.63 2.73 10.48
N ARG A 40 -13.34 3.97 10.11
CA ARG A 40 -14.11 5.12 10.57
C ARG A 40 -15.53 5.09 9.99
N SER A 41 -15.66 4.82 8.71
CA SER A 41 -16.95 4.78 8.03
C SER A 41 -17.87 3.73 8.61
N LYS A 42 -17.34 2.57 8.96
CA LYS A 42 -18.11 1.47 9.54
C LYS A 42 -18.21 1.57 11.05
N LYS A 43 -17.62 2.59 11.64
CA LYS A 43 -17.64 2.83 13.08
C LYS A 43 -17.08 1.64 13.87
N LEU A 44 -16.02 1.04 13.35
CA LEU A 44 -15.37 -0.08 13.99
C LEU A 44 -14.40 0.40 15.06
N THR A 45 -14.33 -0.36 16.15
CA THR A 45 -13.24 -0.19 17.10
C THR A 45 -11.98 -0.83 16.53
N GLN A 46 -10.83 -0.50 17.09
CA GLN A 46 -9.59 -1.15 16.66
C GLN A 46 -9.62 -2.67 16.95
N ASP A 47 -10.27 -3.08 18.04
CA ASP A 47 -10.44 -4.49 18.35
C ASP A 47 -11.26 -5.20 17.26
N LYS A 48 -12.36 -4.60 16.85
CA LYS A 48 -13.20 -5.19 15.81
C LYS A 48 -12.47 -5.25 14.48
N ALA A 49 -11.76 -4.18 14.13
CA ALA A 49 -10.97 -4.16 12.91
C ALA A 49 -9.90 -5.24 12.95
N ALA A 50 -9.23 -5.40 14.08
CA ALA A 50 -8.20 -6.43 14.26
C ALA A 50 -8.78 -7.83 14.04
N ASP A 51 -9.96 -8.10 14.61
CA ASP A 51 -10.63 -9.38 14.42
C ASP A 51 -10.93 -9.65 12.94
N LEU A 52 -11.44 -8.64 12.24
CA LEU A 52 -11.79 -8.79 10.84
C LEU A 52 -10.57 -9.05 9.97
N ILE A 53 -9.48 -8.32 10.19
CA ILE A 53 -8.31 -8.45 9.35
C ILE A 53 -7.32 -9.52 9.82
N GLY A 54 -7.55 -10.09 11.01
CA GLY A 54 -6.76 -11.23 11.46
C GLY A 54 -5.42 -10.87 12.07
N VAL A 55 -5.32 -9.71 12.72
CA VAL A 55 -4.11 -9.28 13.43
C VAL A 55 -4.49 -8.86 14.85
N SER A 56 -3.49 -8.53 15.66
CA SER A 56 -3.75 -8.06 17.02
C SER A 56 -4.18 -6.59 17.00
N GLN A 57 -4.87 -6.17 18.05
CA GLN A 57 -5.25 -4.77 18.22
C GLN A 57 -4.03 -3.84 18.28
N PRO A 58 -2.95 -4.18 19.00
CA PRO A 58 -1.75 -3.36 18.93
C PRO A 58 -1.16 -3.22 17.53
N ASP A 59 -1.27 -4.25 16.69
CA ASP A 59 -0.82 -4.16 15.31
C ASP A 59 -1.65 -3.15 14.52
N VAL A 60 -2.96 -3.16 14.69
CA VAL A 60 -3.83 -2.15 14.07
C VAL A 60 -3.45 -0.77 14.55
N SER A 61 -3.27 -0.61 15.85
CA SER A 61 -2.89 0.67 16.43
C SER A 61 -1.58 1.20 15.85
N ARG A 62 -0.55 0.35 15.76
CA ARG A 62 0.73 0.74 15.19
C ARG A 62 0.59 1.15 13.74
N MET A 63 -0.13 0.36 12.95
CA MET A 63 -0.34 0.65 11.53
C MET A 63 -0.99 2.02 11.34
N LEU A 64 -2.03 2.30 12.11
CA LEU A 64 -2.76 3.57 11.98
C LEU A 64 -1.95 4.77 12.48
N ARG A 65 -0.91 4.55 13.27
CA ARG A 65 0.00 5.61 13.70
C ARG A 65 1.18 5.81 12.77
N GLY A 66 1.20 5.11 11.64
CA GLY A 66 2.25 5.27 10.64
C GLY A 66 3.34 4.21 10.69
N GLN A 67 3.22 3.21 11.54
CA GLN A 67 4.21 2.15 11.67
C GLN A 67 3.79 0.95 10.81
N PHE A 68 3.93 1.10 9.50
CA PHE A 68 3.46 0.08 8.56
C PHE A 68 4.54 -0.32 7.54
N ARG A 69 5.79 0.10 7.76
CA ARG A 69 6.86 -0.17 6.79
C ARG A 69 7.02 -1.67 6.53
N ASP A 70 6.85 -2.47 7.57
CA ASP A 70 7.06 -3.93 7.47
C ASP A 70 5.84 -4.68 6.94
N ILE A 71 4.74 -3.99 6.68
CA ILE A 71 3.56 -4.63 6.13
C ILE A 71 3.65 -4.55 4.60
N SER A 72 3.48 -5.68 3.93
CA SER A 72 3.55 -5.68 2.47
C SER A 72 2.31 -5.04 1.86
N VAL A 73 2.44 -4.58 0.62
CA VAL A 73 1.31 -4.05 -0.14
C VAL A 73 0.21 -5.11 -0.25
N GLU A 74 0.58 -6.35 -0.52
CA GLU A 74 -0.38 -7.44 -0.65
C GLU A 74 -1.19 -7.63 0.63
N ARG A 75 -0.53 -7.55 1.79
CA ARG A 75 -1.24 -7.67 3.06
C ARG A 75 -2.18 -6.51 3.29
N LEU A 76 -1.78 -5.30 2.93
CA LEU A 76 -2.67 -4.14 3.05
C LEU A 76 -3.89 -4.27 2.15
N VAL A 77 -3.71 -4.75 0.93
CA VAL A 77 -4.83 -5.04 0.03
C VAL A 77 -5.74 -6.09 0.65
N LEU A 78 -5.16 -7.14 1.23
CA LEU A 78 -5.93 -8.19 1.88
C LEU A 78 -6.73 -7.63 3.06
N PHE A 79 -6.15 -6.74 3.85
CA PHE A 79 -6.86 -6.09 4.96
C PHE A 79 -8.10 -5.36 4.45
N LEU A 80 -7.97 -4.62 3.34
CA LEU A 80 -9.11 -3.92 2.76
C LEU A 80 -10.20 -4.88 2.33
N THR A 81 -9.84 -6.00 1.71
CA THR A 81 -10.86 -6.99 1.31
C THR A 81 -11.55 -7.59 2.52
N ARG A 82 -10.83 -7.82 3.59
CA ARG A 82 -11.42 -8.36 4.83
C ARG A 82 -12.30 -7.35 5.54
N LEU A 83 -12.08 -6.08 5.29
CA LEU A 83 -12.94 -5.02 5.82
C LEU A 83 -14.16 -4.78 4.92
N GLY A 84 -14.30 -5.55 3.85
CA GLY A 84 -15.46 -5.48 2.97
C GLY A 84 -15.29 -4.60 1.74
N CYS A 85 -14.06 -4.25 1.39
CA CYS A 85 -13.80 -3.47 0.18
C CYS A 85 -13.53 -4.38 -1.00
N ALA A 86 -13.99 -3.98 -2.17
CA ALA A 86 -13.54 -4.56 -3.42
C ALA A 86 -12.29 -3.79 -3.85
N VAL A 87 -11.23 -4.51 -4.20
CA VAL A 87 -9.98 -3.90 -4.64
C VAL A 87 -9.71 -4.37 -6.06
N ASP A 88 -9.71 -3.43 -6.99
CA ASP A 88 -9.42 -3.71 -8.39
C ASP A 88 -8.05 -3.16 -8.75
N ILE A 89 -7.25 -3.96 -9.43
CA ILE A 89 -5.95 -3.53 -9.91
C ILE A 89 -6.02 -3.38 -11.41
N VAL A 90 -5.81 -2.16 -11.89
CA VAL A 90 -5.90 -1.83 -13.31
C VAL A 90 -4.49 -1.57 -13.83
N VAL A 91 -4.12 -2.27 -14.88
CA VAL A 91 -2.84 -2.09 -15.54
C VAL A 91 -3.14 -1.59 -16.95
N LYS A 92 -2.58 -0.44 -17.29
CA LYS A 92 -2.81 0.16 -18.60
C LYS A 92 -1.53 0.80 -19.11
N PRO A 93 -1.36 0.87 -20.44
CA PRO A 93 -0.18 1.53 -20.99
C PRO A 93 -0.20 3.02 -20.72
N THR A 94 0.95 3.63 -20.72
CA THR A 94 1.10 5.06 -20.57
C THR A 94 1.95 5.59 -21.72
N ASN A 95 1.75 6.86 -22.06
CA ASN A 95 2.55 7.56 -23.06
C ASN A 95 3.88 8.07 -22.52
N LYS A 96 4.11 7.94 -21.24
CA LYS A 96 5.32 8.46 -20.62
C LYS A 96 6.51 7.59 -20.99
N ARG A 97 7.65 8.23 -21.20
CA ARG A 97 8.88 7.52 -21.49
C ARG A 97 9.50 6.91 -20.24
N ALA A 98 9.33 7.57 -19.11
CA ALA A 98 9.82 7.07 -17.83
C ALA A 98 8.77 6.21 -17.19
N PHE A 99 9.13 5.56 -16.10
CA PHE A 99 8.17 4.81 -15.31
C PHE A 99 7.06 5.72 -14.81
N ALA A 100 5.83 5.29 -14.99
CA ALA A 100 4.71 5.96 -14.38
C ALA A 100 4.70 5.61 -12.89
N PRO A 101 4.39 6.56 -12.01
CA PRO A 101 4.25 6.23 -10.59
C PRO A 101 3.04 5.35 -10.35
N ILE A 102 3.14 4.52 -9.33
CA ILE A 102 1.98 3.77 -8.86
C ILE A 102 1.11 4.72 -8.06
N HIS A 103 -0.16 4.78 -8.38
CA HIS A 103 -1.08 5.59 -7.59
C HIS A 103 -2.36 4.82 -7.30
N LEU A 104 -3.04 5.25 -6.28
CA LEU A 104 -4.26 4.63 -5.81
C LEU A 104 -5.43 5.55 -6.11
N ASP A 105 -6.39 5.04 -6.90
CA ASP A 105 -7.68 5.70 -7.07
C ASP A 105 -8.64 5.08 -6.07
N ALA A 106 -9.22 5.90 -5.22
CA ALA A 106 -10.09 5.40 -4.17
C ALA A 106 -11.43 6.08 -4.26
N GLU A 107 -12.48 5.28 -4.27
CA GLU A 107 -13.83 5.79 -4.22
C GLU A 107 -14.20 6.07 -2.76
N THR A 108 -15.17 6.96 -2.59
CA THR A 108 -15.67 7.30 -1.26
C THR A 108 -16.29 6.06 -0.61
N VAL A 109 -15.93 5.82 0.62
CA VAL A 109 -16.46 4.70 1.41
C VAL A 109 -17.66 5.14 2.25
#